data_0fd3c344a60c59d0e1d36572cf819de1
#
_entry.id   0fd3c344a60c59d0e1d36572cf819de1
#
_cell.length_a   1.000
_cell.length_b   1.000
_cell.length_c   1.000
_cell.angle_alpha   90.00
_cell.angle_beta   90.00
_cell.angle_gamma   90.00
#
_symmetry.space_group_name_H-M   'P 1'
#
loop_
_entity.id
_entity.type
_entity.pdbx_description
1 polymer ?
#
loop_
_entity_poly.entity_id
_entity_poly.type
_entity_poly.pdbx_seq_one_letter_code
_entity_poly.pdbx_strand_id
1 'polypeptide(L)'
;MLQKGDPKVIRAWTFYDWANSVYPLVISSAIFPIMYEKTTSIKDAVNGQTVYDTVSFFGMEFKNTEFYAYLVALSYIVVALVAPILSGIADATGNKKRFLQFFCVLGAISSALLFFFHPDNGGNDFTPYHLGITIVPLFFASIGYWGSLVYYNAYLPEIAEPVDHDRISARGFSMGYFGSALLLIAILVLTQFTGLLPIKTAFPLVGLWWIGFAMITFRRLPNNVYNRKVSGSIIRQGYKELGKVWADIKTRLQLRRYLASYFMFNMAVQTVMIMATAFANKEVRGIQTQDLIISILLIQFLGIAGAFLFSSVSKKIGNLKTLSIAIVIWILLCAAVYFLVYLPWQFYIAASIVGLVMGGIQAMARSTYSKMLPETEDHASYFSFFDVSEKIGLALGTFTFGLIEGLADIRTSVLALIVFFLLGFVLLLRVPKNELVK
;
A
#
# COMPACT_ATOMS: atom_id res chain seq x y z
N MET A 1 8.74 -20.37 24.61
CA MET A 1 7.56 -20.26 23.75
C MET A 1 7.13 -18.79 23.73
N LEU A 2 6.68 -18.27 22.59
CA LEU A 2 6.16 -16.92 22.50
C LEU A 2 4.82 -16.86 23.27
N GLN A 3 4.72 -15.99 24.25
CA GLN A 3 3.45 -15.73 24.92
C GLN A 3 2.65 -14.72 24.07
N LYS A 4 1.50 -15.14 23.51
CA LYS A 4 0.61 -14.23 22.81
C LYS A 4 0.19 -13.10 23.76
N GLY A 5 0.10 -11.88 23.26
CA GLY A 5 -0.27 -10.72 24.07
C GLY A 5 0.92 -9.99 24.72
N ASP A 6 2.18 -10.39 24.50
CA ASP A 6 3.32 -9.65 25.07
C ASP A 6 3.35 -8.20 24.55
N PRO A 7 3.18 -7.20 25.45
CA PRO A 7 3.10 -5.79 25.05
C PRO A 7 4.38 -5.29 24.37
N LYS A 8 5.55 -5.85 24.69
CA LYS A 8 6.83 -5.46 24.11
C LYS A 8 6.95 -5.94 22.67
N VAL A 9 6.46 -7.14 22.37
CA VAL A 9 6.45 -7.71 21.00
C VAL A 9 5.40 -6.98 20.16
N ILE A 10 4.20 -6.76 20.69
CA ILE A 10 3.12 -6.02 20.01
C ILE A 10 3.58 -4.59 19.68
N ARG A 11 4.19 -3.89 20.64
CA ARG A 11 4.74 -2.55 20.40
C ARG A 11 5.81 -2.55 19.31
N ALA A 12 6.72 -3.51 19.34
CA ALA A 12 7.76 -3.64 18.33
C ALA A 12 7.19 -3.95 16.94
N TRP A 13 6.12 -4.75 16.86
CA TRP A 13 5.40 -5.02 15.62
C TRP A 13 4.77 -3.74 15.06
N THR A 14 4.07 -2.94 15.86
CA THR A 14 3.48 -1.68 15.40
C THR A 14 4.53 -0.65 14.94
N PHE A 15 5.77 -0.72 15.43
CA PHE A 15 6.87 0.11 14.94
C PHE A 15 7.33 -0.23 13.51
N TYR A 16 6.98 -1.37 12.98
CA TYR A 16 7.25 -1.66 11.57
C TYR A 16 6.40 -0.81 10.63
N ASP A 17 5.12 -0.60 10.94
CA ASP A 17 4.27 0.33 10.18
C ASP A 17 4.81 1.78 10.26
N TRP A 18 5.28 2.23 11.43
CA TRP A 18 6.00 3.50 11.56
C TRP A 18 7.23 3.59 10.65
N ALA A 19 7.97 2.50 10.53
CA ALA A 19 9.20 2.45 9.76
C ALA A 19 8.96 2.45 8.25
N ASN A 20 8.05 1.59 7.75
CA ASN A 20 7.90 1.33 6.33
C ASN A 20 6.90 2.24 5.61
N SER A 21 5.92 2.84 6.33
CA SER A 21 4.88 3.69 5.72
C SER A 21 5.43 4.99 5.11
N VAL A 22 6.67 5.34 5.39
CA VAL A 22 7.37 6.45 4.73
C VAL A 22 7.59 6.20 3.24
N TYR A 23 7.75 4.95 2.81
CA TYR A 23 7.92 4.60 1.40
C TYR A 23 6.67 4.95 0.56
N PRO A 24 5.47 4.42 0.85
CA PRO A 24 4.30 4.74 0.03
C PRO A 24 3.93 6.21 0.07
N LEU A 25 4.11 6.90 1.20
CA LEU A 25 3.78 8.32 1.29
C LEU A 25 4.82 9.20 0.61
N VAL A 26 6.07 9.12 1.03
CA VAL A 26 7.13 10.05 0.60
C VAL A 26 7.63 9.71 -0.81
N ILE A 27 7.93 8.42 -1.08
CA ILE A 27 8.46 8.00 -2.37
C ILE A 27 7.34 7.88 -3.40
N SER A 28 6.36 6.96 -3.17
CA SER A 28 5.39 6.62 -4.22
C SER A 28 4.35 7.69 -4.49
N SER A 29 3.96 8.50 -3.49
CA SER A 29 2.84 9.42 -3.64
C SER A 29 3.23 10.90 -3.70
N ALA A 30 4.29 11.32 -2.95
CA ALA A 30 4.55 12.75 -2.78
C ALA A 30 5.75 13.26 -3.59
N ILE A 31 6.95 12.69 -3.42
CA ILE A 31 8.17 13.32 -3.91
C ILE A 31 8.65 12.78 -5.25
N PHE A 32 8.76 11.44 -5.37
CA PHE A 32 9.34 10.86 -6.58
C PHE A 32 8.52 11.12 -7.84
N PRO A 33 7.18 10.97 -7.87
CA PRO A 33 6.40 11.23 -9.09
C PRO A 33 6.56 12.67 -9.59
N ILE A 34 6.53 13.66 -8.67
CA ILE A 34 6.68 15.08 -9.00
C ILE A 34 8.09 15.36 -9.53
N MET A 35 9.11 14.81 -8.86
CA MET A 35 10.50 14.98 -9.29
C MET A 35 10.74 14.29 -10.65
N TYR A 36 10.25 13.08 -10.84
CA TYR A 36 10.36 12.32 -12.07
C TYR A 36 9.74 13.10 -13.25
N GLU A 37 8.48 13.54 -13.11
CA GLU A 37 7.82 14.33 -14.15
C GLU A 37 8.61 15.61 -14.45
N LYS A 38 9.03 16.36 -13.43
CA LYS A 38 9.79 17.61 -13.61
C LYS A 38 11.13 17.41 -14.32
N THR A 39 11.78 16.26 -14.13
CA THR A 39 13.10 15.97 -14.71
C THR A 39 13.06 15.21 -16.03
N THR A 40 11.90 14.76 -16.48
CA THR A 40 11.70 13.99 -17.71
C THR A 40 10.69 14.63 -18.66
N SER A 41 10.29 15.89 -18.44
CA SER A 41 9.41 16.62 -19.33
C SER A 41 9.88 18.06 -19.55
N ILE A 42 9.59 18.58 -20.72
CA ILE A 42 9.75 20.01 -21.06
C ILE A 42 8.34 20.60 -21.10
N LYS A 43 8.14 21.70 -20.34
CA LYS A 43 6.88 22.44 -20.32
C LYS A 43 7.06 23.79 -20.99
N ASP A 44 6.08 24.22 -21.76
CA ASP A 44 6.00 25.56 -22.32
C ASP A 44 5.96 26.59 -21.17
N ALA A 45 6.84 27.59 -21.24
CA ALA A 45 6.99 28.61 -20.21
C ALA A 45 5.78 29.55 -20.09
N VAL A 46 4.96 29.67 -21.15
CA VAL A 46 3.83 30.61 -21.22
C VAL A 46 2.54 29.97 -20.72
N ASN A 47 2.24 28.75 -21.18
CA ASN A 47 0.96 28.09 -20.90
C ASN A 47 1.08 26.86 -19.98
N GLY A 48 2.32 26.45 -19.60
CA GLY A 48 2.57 25.31 -18.71
C GLY A 48 2.26 23.95 -19.31
N GLN A 49 1.91 23.88 -20.61
CA GLN A 49 1.60 22.61 -21.27
C GLN A 49 2.87 21.81 -21.51
N THR A 50 2.76 20.49 -21.39
CA THR A 50 3.87 19.57 -21.73
C THR A 50 4.11 19.57 -23.22
N VAL A 51 5.32 19.97 -23.62
CA VAL A 51 5.78 20.03 -25.02
C VAL A 51 6.50 18.75 -25.42
N TYR A 52 7.24 18.18 -24.46
CA TYR A 52 8.00 16.95 -24.69
C TYR A 52 8.11 16.14 -23.40
N ASP A 53 7.86 14.83 -23.46
CA ASP A 53 7.81 13.92 -22.30
C ASP A 53 8.29 12.49 -22.62
N THR A 54 9.16 12.34 -23.64
CA THR A 54 9.65 11.03 -24.04
C THR A 54 10.87 10.64 -23.21
N VAL A 55 10.87 9.39 -22.73
CA VAL A 55 12.00 8.77 -22.03
C VAL A 55 12.49 7.54 -22.79
N SER A 56 13.79 7.22 -22.65
CA SER A 56 14.41 6.05 -23.22
C SER A 56 14.98 5.14 -22.14
N PHE A 57 14.72 3.83 -22.27
CA PHE A 57 15.26 2.79 -21.41
C PHE A 57 15.68 1.58 -22.25
N PHE A 58 16.94 1.21 -22.20
CA PHE A 58 17.56 0.16 -23.04
C PHE A 58 17.21 0.28 -24.52
N GLY A 59 17.17 1.49 -25.07
CA GLY A 59 16.91 1.76 -26.48
C GLY A 59 15.44 1.72 -26.90
N MET A 60 14.52 1.47 -25.98
CA MET A 60 13.07 1.60 -26.20
C MET A 60 12.59 2.95 -25.69
N GLU A 61 11.71 3.59 -26.47
CA GLU A 61 11.13 4.89 -26.14
C GLU A 61 9.70 4.74 -25.61
N PHE A 62 9.36 5.55 -24.61
CA PHE A 62 8.05 5.58 -23.96
C PHE A 62 7.69 7.01 -23.62
N LYS A 63 6.42 7.31 -23.41
CA LYS A 63 6.04 8.47 -22.61
C LYS A 63 6.50 8.27 -21.15
N ASN A 64 6.92 9.34 -20.51
CA ASN A 64 7.44 9.26 -19.14
C ASN A 64 6.42 8.65 -18.16
N THR A 65 5.15 9.06 -18.26
CA THR A 65 4.05 8.53 -17.43
C THR A 65 3.77 7.05 -17.70
N GLU A 66 3.85 6.61 -18.95
CA GLU A 66 3.68 5.19 -19.33
C GLU A 66 4.79 4.33 -18.75
N PHE A 67 6.06 4.76 -18.93
CA PHE A 67 7.20 4.00 -18.39
C PHE A 67 7.11 3.87 -16.86
N TYR A 68 6.81 4.98 -16.17
CA TYR A 68 6.62 4.96 -14.71
C TYR A 68 5.53 3.96 -14.29
N ALA A 69 4.39 3.99 -14.96
CA ALA A 69 3.28 3.08 -14.69
C ALA A 69 3.67 1.61 -14.94
N TYR A 70 4.37 1.33 -16.03
CA TYR A 70 4.84 -0.03 -16.35
C TYR A 70 5.85 -0.55 -15.33
N LEU A 71 6.79 0.29 -14.87
CA LEU A 71 7.80 -0.09 -13.90
C LEU A 71 7.15 -0.45 -12.54
N VAL A 72 6.19 0.38 -12.09
CA VAL A 72 5.45 0.14 -10.86
C VAL A 72 4.55 -1.10 -11.00
N ALA A 73 3.82 -1.24 -12.10
CA ALA A 73 2.97 -2.41 -12.35
C ALA A 73 3.79 -3.70 -12.39
N LEU A 74 4.96 -3.68 -13.04
CA LEU A 74 5.87 -4.83 -13.08
C LEU A 74 6.32 -5.24 -11.68
N SER A 75 6.60 -4.28 -10.79
CA SER A 75 6.96 -4.58 -9.40
C SER A 75 5.82 -5.30 -8.65
N TYR A 76 4.57 -4.90 -8.87
CA TYR A 76 3.39 -5.56 -8.28
C TYR A 76 3.22 -6.98 -8.82
N ILE A 77 3.39 -7.18 -10.13
CA ILE A 77 3.32 -8.51 -10.75
C ILE A 77 4.41 -9.43 -10.18
N VAL A 78 5.64 -8.95 -10.06
CA VAL A 78 6.74 -9.74 -9.49
C VAL A 78 6.43 -10.11 -8.04
N VAL A 79 5.96 -9.18 -7.22
CA VAL A 79 5.57 -9.49 -5.83
C VAL A 79 4.42 -10.51 -5.81
N ALA A 80 3.38 -10.32 -6.63
CA ALA A 80 2.24 -11.24 -6.67
C ALA A 80 2.63 -12.68 -7.06
N LEU A 81 3.63 -12.85 -7.94
CA LEU A 81 4.11 -14.15 -8.36
C LEU A 81 5.10 -14.79 -7.38
N VAL A 82 5.99 -13.97 -6.80
CA VAL A 82 7.11 -14.43 -5.98
C VAL A 82 6.72 -14.58 -4.50
N ALA A 83 5.87 -13.68 -3.98
CA ALA A 83 5.51 -13.70 -2.56
C ALA A 83 4.87 -15.01 -2.08
N PRO A 84 3.93 -15.65 -2.81
CA PRO A 84 3.38 -16.95 -2.39
C PRO A 84 4.44 -18.05 -2.27
N ILE A 85 5.37 -18.11 -3.22
CA ILE A 85 6.45 -19.12 -3.22
C ILE A 85 7.37 -18.90 -2.02
N LEU A 86 7.82 -17.67 -1.82
CA LEU A 86 8.72 -17.32 -0.72
C LEU A 86 8.02 -17.44 0.64
N SER A 87 6.71 -17.19 0.74
CA SER A 87 5.95 -17.36 1.97
C SER A 87 5.82 -18.83 2.36
N GLY A 88 5.58 -19.72 1.39
CA GLY A 88 5.62 -21.17 1.62
C GLY A 88 6.99 -21.64 2.12
N ILE A 89 8.07 -21.08 1.58
CA ILE A 89 9.43 -21.37 2.05
C ILE A 89 9.63 -20.81 3.47
N ALA A 90 9.15 -19.60 3.74
CA ALA A 90 9.28 -18.98 5.06
C ALA A 90 8.54 -19.76 6.15
N ASP A 91 7.34 -20.26 5.84
CA ASP A 91 6.57 -21.11 6.74
C ASP A 91 7.24 -22.47 6.91
N ALA A 92 7.64 -23.16 5.83
CA ALA A 92 8.31 -24.44 5.89
C ALA A 92 9.61 -24.40 6.73
N THR A 93 10.36 -23.30 6.67
CA THR A 93 11.62 -23.13 7.38
C THR A 93 11.47 -22.47 8.76
N GLY A 94 10.32 -21.88 9.06
CA GLY A 94 10.09 -21.07 10.26
C GLY A 94 10.83 -19.71 10.25
N ASN A 95 11.42 -19.30 9.13
CA ASN A 95 12.32 -18.13 9.06
C ASN A 95 11.65 -16.83 8.57
N LYS A 96 10.37 -16.61 8.84
CA LYS A 96 9.62 -15.39 8.43
C LYS A 96 10.37 -14.09 8.70
N LYS A 97 11.02 -13.99 9.84
CA LYS A 97 11.80 -12.81 10.22
C LYS A 97 12.91 -12.48 9.23
N ARG A 98 13.63 -13.48 8.73
CA ARG A 98 14.71 -13.28 7.76
C ARG A 98 14.19 -12.75 6.44
N PHE A 99 13.03 -13.22 5.98
CA PHE A 99 12.38 -12.69 4.78
C PHE A 99 11.92 -11.26 4.98
N LEU A 100 11.31 -10.95 6.14
CA LEU A 100 10.94 -9.59 6.51
C LEU A 100 12.17 -8.66 6.49
N GLN A 101 13.28 -9.08 7.08
CA GLN A 101 14.53 -8.33 7.10
C GLN A 101 15.10 -8.13 5.69
N PHE A 102 15.13 -9.18 4.87
CA PHE A 102 15.61 -9.10 3.49
C PHE A 102 14.85 -8.06 2.67
N PHE A 103 13.52 -8.13 2.66
CA PHE A 103 12.69 -7.19 1.90
C PHE A 103 12.77 -5.77 2.47
N CYS A 104 12.85 -5.62 3.80
CA CYS A 104 13.05 -4.32 4.43
C CYS A 104 14.37 -3.67 4.00
N VAL A 105 15.48 -4.42 4.06
CA VAL A 105 16.80 -3.91 3.66
C VAL A 105 16.83 -3.59 2.17
N LEU A 106 16.27 -4.48 1.33
CA LEU A 106 16.15 -4.25 -0.11
C LEU A 106 15.40 -2.95 -0.38
N GLY A 107 14.22 -2.77 0.24
CA GLY A 107 13.39 -1.58 0.05
C GLY A 107 14.06 -0.30 0.54
N ALA A 108 14.66 -0.33 1.72
CA ALA A 108 15.30 0.84 2.32
C ALA A 108 16.55 1.29 1.55
N ILE A 109 17.43 0.34 1.16
CA ILE A 109 18.62 0.65 0.36
C ILE A 109 18.20 1.18 -1.01
N SER A 110 17.26 0.51 -1.67
CA SER A 110 16.78 0.95 -2.99
C SER A 110 16.12 2.32 -2.92
N SER A 111 15.37 2.62 -1.86
CA SER A 111 14.82 3.98 -1.63
C SER A 111 15.94 5.02 -1.51
N ALA A 112 17.02 4.71 -0.78
CA ALA A 112 18.15 5.61 -0.64
C ALA A 112 18.91 5.81 -1.97
N LEU A 113 19.05 4.76 -2.78
CA LEU A 113 19.73 4.81 -4.08
C LEU A 113 19.00 5.69 -5.12
N LEU A 114 17.71 6.00 -4.94
CA LEU A 114 17.00 6.99 -5.75
C LEU A 114 17.63 8.40 -5.68
N PHE A 115 18.47 8.68 -4.69
CA PHE A 115 19.28 9.89 -4.64
C PHE A 115 20.10 10.10 -5.92
N PHE A 116 20.57 9.02 -6.53
CA PHE A 116 21.37 9.05 -7.75
C PHE A 116 20.52 9.09 -9.03
N PHE A 117 19.20 9.15 -8.92
CA PHE A 117 18.34 9.26 -10.09
C PHE A 117 18.66 10.55 -10.85
N HIS A 118 19.08 10.39 -12.10
CA HIS A 118 19.47 11.47 -12.98
C HIS A 118 19.16 11.09 -14.43
N PRO A 119 18.00 11.50 -14.97
CA PRO A 119 17.74 11.35 -16.40
C PRO A 119 18.58 12.35 -17.20
N ASP A 120 19.09 11.93 -18.34
CA ASP A 120 19.94 12.73 -19.21
C ASP A 120 19.41 12.73 -20.65
N ASN A 121 19.30 13.90 -21.26
CA ASN A 121 18.92 14.07 -22.68
C ASN A 121 20.09 14.60 -23.54
N GLY A 122 21.32 14.55 -23.02
CA GLY A 122 22.51 15.07 -23.72
C GLY A 122 22.52 16.59 -23.92
N GLY A 123 21.67 17.32 -23.18
CA GLY A 123 21.51 18.76 -23.32
C GLY A 123 20.75 19.21 -24.57
N ASN A 124 20.12 18.30 -25.31
CA ASN A 124 19.34 18.61 -26.50
C ASN A 124 17.83 18.60 -26.15
N ASP A 125 17.14 19.69 -26.49
CA ASP A 125 15.70 19.74 -26.45
C ASP A 125 15.08 18.76 -27.45
N PHE A 126 13.95 18.14 -27.07
CA PHE A 126 13.25 17.18 -27.93
C PHE A 126 13.99 15.88 -28.23
N THR A 127 14.98 15.50 -27.42
CA THR A 127 15.56 14.16 -27.41
C THR A 127 15.05 13.36 -26.20
N PRO A 128 14.86 12.01 -26.33
CA PRO A 128 14.41 11.19 -25.23
C PRO A 128 15.34 11.27 -24.02
N TYR A 129 14.77 11.43 -22.83
CA TYR A 129 15.54 11.39 -21.58
C TYR A 129 15.99 9.95 -21.27
N HIS A 130 17.28 9.70 -21.29
CA HIS A 130 17.86 8.41 -20.96
C HIS A 130 17.78 8.18 -19.43
N LEU A 131 16.97 7.22 -19.00
CA LEU A 131 16.79 6.92 -17.58
C LEU A 131 17.97 6.11 -17.00
N GLY A 132 18.60 5.29 -17.84
CA GLY A 132 19.71 4.45 -17.43
C GLY A 132 19.35 3.49 -16.28
N ILE A 133 20.37 2.98 -15.61
CA ILE A 133 20.22 2.10 -14.45
C ILE A 133 19.70 2.84 -13.20
N THR A 134 19.71 4.18 -13.22
CA THR A 134 19.36 5.01 -12.05
C THR A 134 17.88 4.97 -11.67
N ILE A 135 17.00 4.49 -12.55
CA ILE A 135 15.57 4.26 -12.29
C ILE A 135 15.29 2.89 -11.64
N VAL A 136 16.17 1.91 -11.81
CA VAL A 136 16.00 0.53 -11.32
C VAL A 136 15.76 0.45 -9.80
N PRO A 137 16.36 1.30 -8.95
CA PRO A 137 16.06 1.34 -7.54
C PRO A 137 14.58 1.53 -7.21
N LEU A 138 13.80 2.25 -8.03
CA LEU A 138 12.35 2.40 -7.81
C LEU A 138 11.63 1.05 -7.83
N PHE A 139 11.98 0.20 -8.78
CA PHE A 139 11.43 -1.15 -8.90
C PHE A 139 11.72 -2.01 -7.67
N PHE A 140 12.99 -2.04 -7.23
CA PHE A 140 13.38 -2.81 -6.05
C PHE A 140 12.87 -2.22 -4.73
N ALA A 141 12.71 -0.90 -4.62
CA ALA A 141 12.10 -0.27 -3.46
C ALA A 141 10.64 -0.69 -3.31
N SER A 142 9.90 -0.75 -4.43
CA SER A 142 8.52 -1.25 -4.48
C SER A 142 8.45 -2.72 -4.07
N ILE A 143 9.29 -3.58 -4.64
CA ILE A 143 9.35 -5.01 -4.26
C ILE A 143 9.68 -5.17 -2.76
N GLY A 144 10.63 -4.40 -2.25
CA GLY A 144 11.01 -4.42 -0.84
C GLY A 144 9.85 -4.06 0.08
N TYR A 145 9.12 -3.00 -0.25
CA TYR A 145 7.97 -2.57 0.53
C TYR A 145 6.87 -3.64 0.54
N TRP A 146 6.36 -3.99 -0.63
CA TRP A 146 5.24 -4.91 -0.75
C TRP A 146 5.57 -6.33 -0.30
N GLY A 147 6.78 -6.82 -0.64
CA GLY A 147 7.24 -8.14 -0.20
C GLY A 147 7.40 -8.24 1.32
N SER A 148 7.77 -7.15 2.00
CA SER A 148 7.90 -7.14 3.46
C SER A 148 6.55 -7.26 4.18
N LEU A 149 5.48 -6.68 3.61
CA LEU A 149 4.16 -6.66 4.24
C LEU A 149 3.54 -8.04 4.42
N VAL A 150 3.81 -8.99 3.53
CA VAL A 150 3.32 -10.38 3.66
C VAL A 150 3.77 -10.99 4.98
N TYR A 151 5.07 -10.90 5.27
CA TYR A 151 5.65 -11.47 6.50
C TYR A 151 5.30 -10.66 7.73
N TYR A 152 5.25 -9.33 7.61
CA TYR A 152 4.83 -8.44 8.66
C TYR A 152 3.39 -8.74 9.12
N ASN A 153 2.46 -8.83 8.18
CA ASN A 153 1.05 -9.11 8.47
C ASN A 153 0.87 -10.51 9.09
N ALA A 154 1.66 -11.49 8.66
CA ALA A 154 1.61 -12.85 9.16
C ALA A 154 1.99 -12.99 10.65
N TYR A 155 2.63 -11.99 11.25
CA TYR A 155 2.91 -11.99 12.67
C TYR A 155 1.68 -11.67 13.53
N LEU A 156 0.68 -10.96 13.01
CA LEU A 156 -0.47 -10.53 13.82
C LEU A 156 -1.17 -11.69 14.54
N PRO A 157 -1.55 -12.81 13.89
CA PRO A 157 -2.17 -13.95 14.56
C PRO A 157 -1.21 -14.74 15.47
N GLU A 158 0.11 -14.56 15.31
CA GLU A 158 1.09 -15.23 16.16
C GLU A 158 1.38 -14.51 17.47
N ILE A 159 1.31 -13.16 17.45
CA ILE A 159 1.70 -12.33 18.60
C ILE A 159 0.51 -11.88 19.44
N ALA A 160 -0.73 -12.05 18.95
CA ALA A 160 -1.93 -11.56 19.59
C ALA A 160 -3.08 -12.56 19.54
N GLU A 161 -3.98 -12.47 20.49
CA GLU A 161 -5.24 -13.19 20.47
C GLU A 161 -6.23 -12.52 19.52
N PRO A 162 -7.16 -13.27 18.88
CA PRO A 162 -8.11 -12.73 17.90
C PRO A 162 -8.92 -11.54 18.42
N VAL A 163 -9.25 -11.51 19.71
CA VAL A 163 -10.00 -10.40 20.34
C VAL A 163 -9.26 -9.06 20.26
N ASP A 164 -7.93 -9.09 20.22
CA ASP A 164 -7.08 -7.89 20.17
C ASP A 164 -6.65 -7.47 18.75
N HIS A 165 -6.90 -8.30 17.72
CA HIS A 165 -6.42 -8.04 16.36
C HIS A 165 -6.87 -6.67 15.83
N ASP A 166 -8.12 -6.24 16.09
CA ASP A 166 -8.64 -4.94 15.61
C ASP A 166 -7.87 -3.78 16.21
N ARG A 167 -7.65 -3.82 17.52
CA ARG A 167 -6.94 -2.79 18.27
C ARG A 167 -5.47 -2.70 17.85
N ILE A 168 -4.82 -3.86 17.69
CA ILE A 168 -3.40 -3.93 17.33
C ILE A 168 -3.20 -3.51 15.86
N SER A 169 -4.07 -3.96 14.95
CA SER A 169 -4.06 -3.55 13.55
C SER A 169 -4.27 -2.04 13.40
N ALA A 170 -5.27 -1.48 14.09
CA ALA A 170 -5.52 -0.03 14.10
C ALA A 170 -4.31 0.75 14.62
N ARG A 171 -3.66 0.28 15.69
CA ARG A 171 -2.46 0.90 16.23
C ARG A 171 -1.30 0.87 15.24
N GLY A 172 -1.11 -0.24 14.51
CA GLY A 172 -0.08 -0.35 13.47
C GLY A 172 -0.28 0.70 12.38
N PHE A 173 -1.46 0.74 11.75
CA PHE A 173 -1.79 1.74 10.72
C PHE A 173 -1.67 3.18 11.24
N SER A 174 -2.14 3.46 12.46
CA SER A 174 -2.01 4.79 13.07
C SER A 174 -0.55 5.21 13.25
N MET A 175 0.32 4.28 13.67
CA MET A 175 1.76 4.52 13.75
C MET A 175 2.36 4.81 12.37
N GLY A 176 1.94 4.07 11.33
CA GLY A 176 2.37 4.28 9.95
C GLY A 176 1.97 5.67 9.42
N TYR A 177 0.72 6.05 9.58
CA TYR A 177 0.23 7.37 9.17
C TYR A 177 0.96 8.50 9.88
N PHE A 178 1.17 8.38 11.19
CA PHE A 178 1.86 9.42 11.96
C PHE A 178 3.35 9.52 11.59
N GLY A 179 4.06 8.37 11.51
CA GLY A 179 5.48 8.35 11.16
C GLY A 179 5.76 8.88 9.76
N SER A 180 4.95 8.49 8.78
CA SER A 180 5.10 8.95 7.40
C SER A 180 4.76 10.44 7.22
N ALA A 181 3.71 10.93 7.89
CA ALA A 181 3.38 12.36 7.88
C ALA A 181 4.48 13.20 8.53
N LEU A 182 5.02 12.73 9.66
CA LEU A 182 6.11 13.43 10.35
C LEU A 182 7.35 13.55 9.47
N LEU A 183 7.78 12.46 8.83
CA LEU A 183 8.93 12.51 7.94
C LEU A 183 8.67 13.38 6.71
N LEU A 184 7.48 13.29 6.10
CA LEU A 184 7.12 14.14 4.95
C LEU A 184 7.19 15.63 5.33
N ILE A 185 6.60 16.03 6.47
CA ILE A 185 6.66 17.40 6.95
C ILE A 185 8.12 17.85 7.19
N ALA A 186 8.92 17.01 7.86
CA ALA A 186 10.33 17.32 8.10
C ALA A 186 11.10 17.52 6.77
N ILE A 187 10.88 16.67 5.77
CA ILE A 187 11.50 16.81 4.45
C ILE A 187 11.04 18.09 3.77
N LEU A 188 9.75 18.42 3.76
CA LEU A 188 9.23 19.64 3.16
C LEU A 188 9.81 20.89 3.84
N VAL A 189 9.90 20.90 5.17
CA VAL A 189 10.54 21.99 5.91
C VAL A 189 12.01 22.15 5.49
N LEU A 190 12.77 21.07 5.46
CA LEU A 190 14.20 21.13 5.15
C LEU A 190 14.49 21.46 3.67
N THR A 191 13.61 21.08 2.75
CA THR A 191 13.88 21.22 1.31
C THR A 191 13.17 22.42 0.68
N GLN A 192 11.92 22.69 1.05
CA GLN A 192 11.09 23.71 0.41
C GLN A 192 11.04 25.02 1.21
N PHE A 193 10.87 24.93 2.53
CA PHE A 193 10.72 26.16 3.34
C PHE A 193 12.05 26.76 3.76
N THR A 194 13.05 25.97 4.11
CA THR A 194 14.37 26.50 4.52
C THR A 194 15.40 26.47 3.40
N GLY A 195 15.20 25.65 2.37
CA GLY A 195 16.17 25.45 1.30
C GLY A 195 17.52 24.86 1.75
N LEU A 196 17.58 24.31 2.97
CA LEU A 196 18.82 23.78 3.55
C LEU A 196 19.33 22.55 2.80
N LEU A 197 18.42 21.76 2.24
CA LEU A 197 18.75 20.51 1.54
C LEU A 197 18.05 20.43 0.18
N PRO A 198 18.71 19.86 -0.83
CA PRO A 198 18.05 19.57 -2.11
C PRO A 198 16.98 18.47 -1.94
N ILE A 199 15.92 18.54 -2.73
CA ILE A 199 14.77 17.60 -2.63
C ILE A 199 15.18 16.12 -2.74
N LYS A 200 16.24 15.80 -3.47
CA LYS A 200 16.78 14.44 -3.60
C LYS A 200 17.22 13.81 -2.27
N THR A 201 17.52 14.62 -1.25
CA THR A 201 17.88 14.12 0.09
C THR A 201 16.73 13.44 0.80
N ALA A 202 15.49 13.61 0.34
CA ALA A 202 14.34 12.84 0.79
C ALA A 202 14.58 11.33 0.69
N PHE A 203 15.24 10.87 -0.36
CA PHE A 203 15.42 9.44 -0.64
C PHE A 203 16.31 8.73 0.40
N PRO A 204 17.55 9.19 0.68
CA PRO A 204 18.33 8.61 1.75
C PRO A 204 17.70 8.80 3.13
N LEU A 205 16.98 9.87 3.39
CA LEU A 205 16.25 10.05 4.65
C LEU A 205 15.16 9.00 4.84
N VAL A 206 14.42 8.65 3.79
CA VAL A 206 13.44 7.55 3.81
C VAL A 206 14.12 6.22 4.08
N GLY A 207 15.22 5.91 3.38
CA GLY A 207 15.96 4.66 3.58
C GLY A 207 16.50 4.52 5.01
N LEU A 208 17.11 5.57 5.55
CA LEU A 208 17.63 5.63 6.93
C LEU A 208 16.52 5.51 7.96
N TRP A 209 15.39 6.21 7.77
CA TRP A 209 14.22 6.11 8.63
C TRP A 209 13.69 4.68 8.66
N TRP A 210 13.47 4.10 7.49
CA TRP A 210 12.89 2.77 7.37
C TRP A 210 13.76 1.71 8.05
N ILE A 211 15.05 1.61 7.69
CA ILE A 211 15.96 0.61 8.28
C ILE A 211 16.20 0.90 9.77
N GLY A 212 16.37 2.16 10.15
CA GLY A 212 16.65 2.56 11.53
C GLY A 212 15.54 2.16 12.50
N PHE A 213 14.29 2.51 12.18
CA PHE A 213 13.14 2.17 13.03
C PHE A 213 12.74 0.69 12.92
N ALA A 214 12.94 0.01 11.77
CA ALA A 214 12.74 -1.42 11.64
C ALA A 214 13.63 -2.25 12.56
N MET A 215 14.80 -1.73 12.99
CA MET A 215 15.66 -2.43 13.95
C MET A 215 14.97 -2.65 15.30
N ILE A 216 14.04 -1.78 15.70
CA ILE A 216 13.22 -1.96 16.92
C ILE A 216 12.39 -3.24 16.78
N THR A 217 11.75 -3.41 15.62
CA THR A 217 10.96 -4.59 15.28
C THR A 217 11.84 -5.84 15.22
N PHE A 218 12.97 -5.77 14.52
CA PHE A 218 13.87 -6.92 14.35
C PHE A 218 14.50 -7.41 15.65
N ARG A 219 14.72 -6.54 16.63
CA ARG A 219 15.26 -6.95 17.94
C ARG A 219 14.27 -7.71 18.80
N ARG A 220 12.96 -7.52 18.58
CA ARG A 220 11.91 -8.05 19.46
C ARG A 220 11.05 -9.14 18.83
N LEU A 221 10.81 -9.09 17.50
CA LEU A 221 10.02 -10.14 16.86
C LEU A 221 10.75 -11.49 16.95
N PRO A 222 10.03 -12.54 17.30
CA PRO A 222 10.60 -13.89 17.38
C PRO A 222 10.91 -14.44 15.99
N ASN A 223 11.80 -15.42 15.93
CA ASN A 223 12.04 -16.22 14.75
C ASN A 223 11.80 -17.69 15.08
N ASN A 224 11.34 -18.46 14.08
CA ASN A 224 11.08 -19.90 14.19
C ASN A 224 10.28 -20.30 15.45
N VAL A 225 9.13 -19.64 15.65
CA VAL A 225 8.26 -19.83 16.83
C VAL A 225 7.86 -21.29 17.03
N TYR A 226 7.70 -22.04 15.94
CA TYR A 226 7.24 -23.42 15.91
C TYR A 226 8.38 -24.46 15.86
N ASN A 227 9.64 -24.04 16.00
CA ASN A 227 10.83 -24.91 15.93
C ASN A 227 10.87 -25.84 14.70
N ARG A 228 10.41 -25.32 13.55
CA ARG A 228 10.40 -26.08 12.29
C ARG A 228 11.82 -26.45 11.87
N LYS A 229 11.98 -27.70 11.47
CA LYS A 229 13.24 -28.24 10.91
C LYS A 229 12.99 -28.65 9.47
N VAL A 230 13.84 -28.19 8.58
CA VAL A 230 13.78 -28.54 7.16
C VAL A 230 14.40 -29.91 6.95
N SER A 231 13.68 -30.82 6.28
CA SER A 231 14.19 -32.10 5.81
C SER A 231 14.04 -32.17 4.29
N GLY A 232 15.14 -32.17 3.56
CA GLY A 232 15.15 -32.24 2.10
C GLY A 232 15.11 -30.87 1.39
N SER A 233 14.54 -30.82 0.17
CA SER A 233 14.51 -29.59 -0.64
C SER A 233 13.55 -28.54 -0.08
N ILE A 234 14.09 -27.39 0.29
CA ILE A 234 13.35 -26.23 0.82
C ILE A 234 12.30 -25.73 -0.18
N ILE A 235 12.65 -25.67 -1.45
CA ILE A 235 11.76 -25.20 -2.51
C ILE A 235 10.56 -26.14 -2.64
N ARG A 236 10.77 -27.46 -2.68
CA ARG A 236 9.71 -28.45 -2.77
C ARG A 236 8.76 -28.39 -1.56
N GLN A 237 9.31 -28.18 -0.37
CA GLN A 237 8.51 -28.01 0.85
C GLN A 237 7.69 -26.74 0.80
N GLY A 238 8.25 -25.61 0.36
CA GLY A 238 7.53 -24.35 0.18
C GLY A 238 6.33 -24.50 -0.77
N TYR A 239 6.51 -25.14 -1.92
CA TYR A 239 5.40 -25.43 -2.84
C TYR A 239 4.33 -26.35 -2.22
N LYS A 240 4.74 -27.33 -1.43
CA LYS A 240 3.82 -28.23 -0.74
C LYS A 240 2.97 -27.50 0.29
N GLU A 241 3.59 -26.62 1.10
CA GLU A 241 2.85 -25.80 2.08
C GLU A 241 1.89 -24.82 1.40
N LEU A 242 2.34 -24.14 0.35
CA LEU A 242 1.47 -23.27 -0.44
C LEU A 242 0.26 -24.03 -1.04
N GLY A 243 0.50 -25.24 -1.58
CA GLY A 243 -0.56 -26.09 -2.11
C GLY A 243 -1.59 -26.52 -1.06
N LYS A 244 -1.13 -26.85 0.17
CA LYS A 244 -2.03 -27.15 1.31
C LYS A 244 -2.91 -25.96 1.66
N VAL A 245 -2.31 -24.77 1.81
CA VAL A 245 -3.03 -23.54 2.16
C VAL A 245 -4.06 -23.22 1.07
N TRP A 246 -3.70 -23.33 -0.21
CA TRP A 246 -4.64 -23.13 -1.31
C TRP A 246 -5.82 -24.10 -1.27
N ALA A 247 -5.56 -25.39 -1.02
CA ALA A 247 -6.61 -26.39 -0.88
C ALA A 247 -7.52 -26.08 0.33
N ASP A 248 -6.96 -25.67 1.46
CA ASP A 248 -7.72 -25.28 2.66
C ASP A 248 -8.60 -24.04 2.41
N ILE A 249 -8.06 -22.99 1.79
CA ILE A 249 -8.85 -21.79 1.44
C ILE A 249 -10.07 -22.14 0.57
N LYS A 250 -9.92 -23.08 -0.38
CA LYS A 250 -11.03 -23.51 -1.24
C LYS A 250 -12.16 -24.17 -0.47
N THR A 251 -11.85 -24.90 0.61
CA THR A 251 -12.86 -25.60 1.43
C THR A 251 -13.54 -24.69 2.43
N ARG A 252 -12.88 -23.64 2.90
CA ARG A 252 -13.41 -22.69 3.89
C ARG A 252 -14.28 -21.62 3.24
N LEU A 253 -15.58 -21.82 3.30
CA LEU A 253 -16.56 -20.92 2.67
C LEU A 253 -16.44 -19.47 3.16
N GLN A 254 -16.22 -19.26 4.47
CA GLN A 254 -16.09 -17.96 5.08
C GLN A 254 -14.88 -17.22 4.51
N LEU A 255 -13.70 -17.83 4.56
CA LEU A 255 -12.43 -17.24 4.13
C LEU A 255 -12.45 -16.93 2.62
N ARG A 256 -12.95 -17.86 1.81
CA ARG A 256 -13.10 -17.69 0.36
C ARG A 256 -14.02 -16.53 -0.01
N ARG A 257 -15.19 -16.43 0.64
CA ARG A 257 -16.14 -15.32 0.39
C ARG A 257 -15.59 -14.00 0.86
N TYR A 258 -14.86 -14.00 2.00
CA TYR A 258 -14.21 -12.80 2.48
C TYR A 258 -13.12 -12.31 1.53
N LEU A 259 -12.22 -13.18 1.05
CA LEU A 259 -11.19 -12.83 0.08
C LEU A 259 -11.79 -12.30 -1.23
N ALA A 260 -12.89 -12.90 -1.72
CA ALA A 260 -13.59 -12.39 -2.90
C ALA A 260 -14.18 -10.98 -2.67
N SER A 261 -14.77 -10.73 -1.49
CA SER A 261 -15.26 -9.42 -1.11
C SER A 261 -14.11 -8.41 -0.99
N TYR A 262 -13.02 -8.81 -0.29
CA TYR A 262 -11.83 -8.01 -0.11
C TYR A 262 -11.23 -7.59 -1.45
N PHE A 263 -11.07 -8.54 -2.37
CA PHE A 263 -10.59 -8.28 -3.72
C PHE A 263 -11.39 -7.15 -4.40
N MET A 264 -12.72 -7.22 -4.35
CA MET A 264 -13.59 -6.24 -5.01
C MET A 264 -13.52 -4.85 -4.36
N PHE A 265 -13.72 -4.76 -3.04
CA PHE A 265 -13.72 -3.43 -2.42
C PHE A 265 -12.31 -2.83 -2.32
N ASN A 266 -11.28 -3.64 -2.10
CA ASN A 266 -9.91 -3.14 -2.03
C ASN A 266 -9.41 -2.66 -3.40
N MET A 267 -9.81 -3.32 -4.50
CA MET A 267 -9.57 -2.83 -5.86
C MET A 267 -10.03 -1.38 -6.03
N ALA A 268 -11.26 -1.07 -5.60
CA ALA A 268 -11.79 0.29 -5.67
C ALA A 268 -11.04 1.26 -4.73
N VAL A 269 -10.80 0.86 -3.46
CA VAL A 269 -10.07 1.69 -2.48
C VAL A 269 -8.68 2.07 -3.00
N GLN A 270 -7.91 1.11 -3.47
CA GLN A 270 -6.55 1.35 -3.95
C GLN A 270 -6.54 2.18 -5.23
N THR A 271 -7.52 1.98 -6.12
CA THR A 271 -7.66 2.79 -7.34
C THR A 271 -7.94 4.26 -6.99
N VAL A 272 -8.84 4.53 -6.04
CA VAL A 272 -9.07 5.91 -5.59
C VAL A 272 -7.78 6.55 -5.08
N MET A 273 -6.99 5.82 -4.29
CA MET A 273 -5.75 6.36 -3.72
C MET A 273 -4.72 6.73 -4.78
N ILE A 274 -4.59 5.93 -5.84
CA ILE A 274 -3.65 6.21 -6.94
C ILE A 274 -4.17 7.35 -7.82
N MET A 275 -5.48 7.36 -8.12
CA MET A 275 -6.06 8.27 -9.11
C MET A 275 -6.51 9.62 -8.52
N ALA A 276 -6.55 9.77 -7.19
CA ALA A 276 -7.05 10.99 -6.54
C ALA A 276 -6.31 12.27 -6.97
N THR A 277 -4.98 12.20 -7.12
CA THR A 277 -4.16 13.34 -7.58
C THR A 277 -4.43 13.68 -9.05
N ALA A 278 -4.55 12.67 -9.92
CA ALA A 278 -4.88 12.87 -11.33
C ALA A 278 -6.29 13.47 -11.49
N PHE A 279 -7.26 12.97 -10.71
CA PHE A 279 -8.60 13.53 -10.65
C PHE A 279 -8.58 15.01 -10.23
N ALA A 280 -7.86 15.32 -9.14
CA ALA A 280 -7.79 16.69 -8.64
C ALA A 280 -7.21 17.65 -9.68
N ASN A 281 -6.10 17.27 -10.33
CA ASN A 281 -5.45 18.10 -11.35
C ASN A 281 -6.33 18.35 -12.59
N LYS A 282 -7.20 17.39 -12.95
CA LYS A 282 -8.07 17.53 -14.14
C LYS A 282 -9.39 18.23 -13.84
N GLU A 283 -9.96 18.01 -12.67
CA GLU A 283 -11.36 18.32 -12.39
C GLU A 283 -11.58 19.43 -11.35
N VAL A 284 -10.58 19.70 -10.50
CA VAL A 284 -10.70 20.70 -9.44
C VAL A 284 -10.13 22.03 -9.94
N ARG A 285 -11.00 23.01 -10.15
CA ARG A 285 -10.61 24.31 -10.68
C ARG A 285 -9.72 25.06 -9.69
N GLY A 286 -8.57 25.52 -10.19
CA GLY A 286 -7.63 26.33 -9.38
C GLY A 286 -6.85 25.54 -8.34
N ILE A 287 -6.83 24.20 -8.43
CA ILE A 287 -6.00 23.35 -7.56
C ILE A 287 -4.50 23.65 -7.78
N GLN A 288 -3.77 23.71 -6.69
CA GLN A 288 -2.31 23.93 -6.70
C GLN A 288 -1.60 22.74 -6.04
N THR A 289 -0.29 22.64 -6.25
CA THR A 289 0.53 21.58 -5.63
C THR A 289 0.44 21.62 -4.09
N GLN A 290 0.33 22.82 -3.50
CA GLN A 290 0.14 22.98 -2.06
C GLN A 290 -1.17 22.34 -1.57
N ASP A 291 -2.26 22.47 -2.35
CA ASP A 291 -3.56 21.89 -2.01
C ASP A 291 -3.50 20.37 -1.99
N LEU A 292 -2.76 19.77 -2.93
CA LEU A 292 -2.54 18.33 -2.98
C LEU A 292 -1.73 17.84 -1.76
N ILE A 293 -0.69 18.56 -1.38
CA ILE A 293 0.11 18.24 -0.18
C ILE A 293 -0.75 18.34 1.08
N ILE A 294 -1.54 19.40 1.22
CA ILE A 294 -2.47 19.57 2.35
C ILE A 294 -3.46 18.40 2.38
N SER A 295 -4.03 18.01 1.23
CA SER A 295 -4.97 16.90 1.14
C SER A 295 -4.33 15.57 1.56
N ILE A 296 -3.09 15.31 1.14
CA ILE A 296 -2.32 14.12 1.55
C ILE A 296 -2.13 14.13 3.08
N LEU A 297 -1.76 15.25 3.68
CA LEU A 297 -1.59 15.35 5.13
C LEU A 297 -2.91 15.19 5.88
N LEU A 298 -4.03 15.74 5.36
CA LEU A 298 -5.37 15.52 5.91
C LEU A 298 -5.73 14.02 5.92
N ILE A 299 -5.46 13.31 4.81
CA ILE A 299 -5.67 11.86 4.71
C ILE A 299 -4.87 11.13 5.81
N GLN A 300 -3.61 11.50 6.04
CA GLN A 300 -2.77 10.84 7.04
C GLN A 300 -3.29 11.06 8.47
N PHE A 301 -3.58 12.32 8.85
CA PHE A 301 -4.04 12.62 10.21
C PHE A 301 -5.42 12.05 10.49
N LEU A 302 -6.36 12.15 9.54
CA LEU A 302 -7.69 11.58 9.70
C LEU A 302 -7.67 10.05 9.57
N GLY A 303 -6.71 9.47 8.86
CA GLY A 303 -6.45 8.04 8.84
C GLY A 303 -6.13 7.48 10.23
N ILE A 304 -5.39 8.22 11.04
CA ILE A 304 -5.16 7.86 12.46
C ILE A 304 -6.49 7.77 13.22
N ALA A 305 -7.29 8.84 13.14
CA ALA A 305 -8.58 8.89 13.82
C ALA A 305 -9.51 7.78 13.32
N GLY A 306 -9.55 7.53 12.01
CA GLY A 306 -10.33 6.49 11.37
C GLY A 306 -9.97 5.09 11.82
N ALA A 307 -8.69 4.75 11.89
CA ALA A 307 -8.25 3.45 12.35
C ALA A 307 -8.75 3.15 13.78
N PHE A 308 -8.64 4.09 14.71
CA PHE A 308 -9.15 3.92 16.07
C PHE A 308 -10.68 3.92 16.15
N LEU A 309 -11.34 4.81 15.39
CA LEU A 309 -12.80 4.89 15.36
C LEU A 309 -13.41 3.55 14.90
N PHE A 310 -12.97 3.02 13.77
CA PHE A 310 -13.49 1.77 13.22
C PHE A 310 -13.14 0.56 14.09
N SER A 311 -11.96 0.54 14.72
CA SER A 311 -11.62 -0.47 15.72
C SER A 311 -12.53 -0.43 16.94
N SER A 312 -12.96 0.76 17.37
CA SER A 312 -13.91 0.92 18.49
C SER A 312 -15.33 0.51 18.10
N VAL A 313 -15.74 0.83 16.87
CA VAL A 313 -17.04 0.41 16.33
C VAL A 313 -17.09 -1.11 16.15
N SER A 314 -16.01 -1.74 15.66
CA SER A 314 -15.97 -3.20 15.46
C SER A 314 -16.17 -3.99 16.75
N LYS A 315 -15.72 -3.48 17.89
CA LYS A 315 -15.96 -4.10 19.21
C LYS A 315 -17.45 -4.16 19.58
N LYS A 316 -18.25 -3.19 19.10
CA LYS A 316 -19.69 -3.10 19.43
C LYS A 316 -20.57 -3.88 18.46
N ILE A 317 -20.28 -3.80 17.16
CA ILE A 317 -21.17 -4.34 16.12
C ILE A 317 -20.54 -5.48 15.30
N GLY A 318 -19.25 -5.78 15.52
CA GLY A 318 -18.48 -6.80 14.81
C GLY A 318 -17.83 -6.31 13.52
N ASN A 319 -16.79 -7.02 13.09
CA ASN A 319 -15.94 -6.62 11.96
C ASN A 319 -16.69 -6.53 10.62
N LEU A 320 -17.52 -7.53 10.28
CA LEU A 320 -18.23 -7.54 8.99
C LEU A 320 -19.21 -6.37 8.84
N LYS A 321 -19.93 -6.02 9.90
CA LYS A 321 -20.84 -4.86 9.90
C LYS A 321 -20.04 -3.55 9.80
N THR A 322 -18.92 -3.45 10.50
CA THR A 322 -18.04 -2.27 10.46
C THR A 322 -17.45 -2.06 9.08
N LEU A 323 -16.98 -3.13 8.42
CA LEU A 323 -16.54 -3.08 7.01
C LEU A 323 -17.67 -2.70 6.06
N SER A 324 -18.89 -3.22 6.29
CA SER A 324 -20.08 -2.85 5.49
C SER A 324 -20.35 -1.35 5.57
N ILE A 325 -20.27 -0.75 6.76
CA ILE A 325 -20.42 0.70 6.95
C ILE A 325 -19.33 1.46 6.19
N ALA A 326 -18.07 1.01 6.27
CA ALA A 326 -16.97 1.63 5.55
C ALA A 326 -17.20 1.63 4.04
N ILE A 327 -17.63 0.48 3.47
CA ILE A 327 -17.91 0.37 2.04
C ILE A 327 -19.07 1.29 1.62
N VAL A 328 -20.13 1.39 2.42
CA VAL A 328 -21.24 2.31 2.15
C VAL A 328 -20.77 3.76 2.14
N ILE A 329 -19.91 4.16 3.09
CA ILE A 329 -19.35 5.53 3.07
C ILE A 329 -18.49 5.75 1.81
N TRP A 330 -17.71 4.75 1.36
CA TRP A 330 -16.96 4.84 0.10
C TRP A 330 -17.87 5.02 -1.12
N ILE A 331 -18.99 4.29 -1.20
CA ILE A 331 -20.00 4.45 -2.27
C ILE A 331 -20.55 5.88 -2.29
N LEU A 332 -20.96 6.38 -1.13
CA LEU A 332 -21.49 7.75 -1.00
C LEU A 332 -20.43 8.80 -1.33
N LEU A 333 -19.17 8.55 -0.95
CA LEU A 333 -18.06 9.43 -1.26
C LEU A 333 -17.76 9.49 -2.76
N CYS A 334 -17.71 8.36 -3.46
CA CYS A 334 -17.55 8.34 -4.92
C CYS A 334 -18.68 9.10 -5.63
N ALA A 335 -19.93 8.92 -5.19
CA ALA A 335 -21.06 9.69 -5.71
C ALA A 335 -20.92 11.19 -5.41
N ALA A 336 -20.53 11.56 -4.18
CA ALA A 336 -20.31 12.95 -3.80
C ALA A 336 -19.18 13.60 -4.60
N VAL A 337 -18.09 12.88 -4.84
CA VAL A 337 -16.96 13.36 -5.66
C VAL A 337 -17.42 13.62 -7.09
N TYR A 338 -18.21 12.73 -7.67
CA TYR A 338 -18.77 12.90 -9.01
C TYR A 338 -19.62 14.15 -9.14
N PHE A 339 -20.56 14.38 -8.20
CA PHE A 339 -21.56 15.46 -8.32
C PHE A 339 -21.12 16.80 -7.71
N LEU A 340 -20.24 16.80 -6.68
CA LEU A 340 -20.07 17.97 -5.82
C LEU A 340 -18.64 18.53 -5.79
N VAL A 341 -17.60 17.78 -6.23
CA VAL A 341 -16.22 18.23 -6.06
C VAL A 341 -15.71 18.92 -7.32
N TYR A 342 -15.61 20.27 -7.26
CA TYR A 342 -15.12 21.14 -8.31
C TYR A 342 -14.13 22.21 -7.82
N LEU A 343 -14.05 22.45 -6.51
CA LEU A 343 -13.22 23.49 -5.89
C LEU A 343 -12.29 22.89 -4.85
N PRO A 344 -11.12 23.50 -4.56
CA PRO A 344 -10.12 22.98 -3.63
C PRO A 344 -10.67 22.66 -2.23
N TRP A 345 -11.52 23.54 -1.65
CA TRP A 345 -12.10 23.29 -0.32
C TRP A 345 -13.03 22.06 -0.29
N GLN A 346 -13.76 21.78 -1.38
CA GLN A 346 -14.59 20.58 -1.51
C GLN A 346 -13.71 19.34 -1.60
N PHE A 347 -12.57 19.44 -2.30
CA PHE A 347 -11.58 18.38 -2.36
C PHE A 347 -10.95 18.10 -0.99
N TYR A 348 -10.70 19.12 -0.15
CA TYR A 348 -10.24 18.92 1.23
C TYR A 348 -11.25 18.14 2.08
N ILE A 349 -12.54 18.43 1.95
CA ILE A 349 -13.59 17.68 2.64
C ILE A 349 -13.59 16.22 2.16
N ALA A 350 -13.56 15.99 0.85
CA ALA A 350 -13.49 14.64 0.29
C ALA A 350 -12.24 13.89 0.79
N ALA A 351 -11.06 14.51 0.73
CA ALA A 351 -9.80 13.94 1.24
C ALA A 351 -9.87 13.62 2.74
N SER A 352 -10.56 14.46 3.52
CA SER A 352 -10.79 14.25 4.95
C SER A 352 -11.62 12.99 5.20
N ILE A 353 -12.71 12.80 4.46
CA ILE A 353 -13.55 11.60 4.56
C ILE A 353 -12.78 10.38 4.06
N VAL A 354 -12.04 10.49 2.94
CA VAL A 354 -11.13 9.45 2.43
C VAL A 354 -10.20 8.99 3.55
N GLY A 355 -9.49 9.92 4.20
CA GLY A 355 -8.56 9.59 5.28
C GLY A 355 -9.22 8.79 6.39
N LEU A 356 -10.36 9.29 6.90
CA LEU A 356 -11.10 8.65 7.98
C LEU A 356 -11.51 7.21 7.64
N VAL A 357 -12.08 7.01 6.45
CA VAL A 357 -12.60 5.69 6.06
C VAL A 357 -11.48 4.77 5.62
N MET A 358 -10.43 5.29 4.99
CA MET A 358 -9.27 4.51 4.56
C MET A 358 -8.51 3.91 5.75
N GLY A 359 -8.20 4.73 6.78
CA GLY A 359 -7.56 4.22 7.98
C GLY A 359 -8.36 3.12 8.65
N GLY A 360 -9.70 3.29 8.68
CA GLY A 360 -10.63 2.30 9.21
C GLY A 360 -10.67 1.01 8.39
N ILE A 361 -10.92 1.11 7.08
CA ILE A 361 -11.12 -0.07 6.22
C ILE A 361 -9.85 -0.92 6.11
N GLN A 362 -8.67 -0.30 6.01
CA GLN A 362 -7.40 -1.02 5.96
C GLN A 362 -7.12 -1.77 7.26
N ALA A 363 -7.28 -1.11 8.41
CA ALA A 363 -7.08 -1.74 9.71
C ALA A 363 -8.04 -2.90 9.93
N MET A 364 -9.32 -2.71 9.58
CA MET A 364 -10.35 -3.74 9.71
C MET A 364 -10.21 -4.88 8.71
N ALA A 365 -9.81 -4.61 7.47
CA ALA A 365 -9.59 -5.65 6.47
C ALA A 365 -8.49 -6.63 6.92
N ARG A 366 -7.34 -6.11 7.35
CA ARG A 366 -6.22 -6.93 7.87
C ARG A 366 -6.64 -7.74 9.11
N SER A 367 -7.27 -7.12 10.08
CA SER A 367 -7.66 -7.79 11.33
C SER A 367 -8.76 -8.82 11.11
N THR A 368 -9.75 -8.53 10.26
CA THR A 368 -10.82 -9.46 9.92
C THR A 368 -10.29 -10.70 9.23
N TYR A 369 -9.39 -10.53 8.25
CA TYR A 369 -8.72 -11.65 7.61
C TYR A 369 -7.95 -12.50 8.62
N SER A 370 -7.16 -11.85 9.48
CA SER A 370 -6.39 -12.51 10.53
C SER A 370 -7.25 -13.33 11.50
N LYS A 371 -8.46 -12.84 11.84
CA LYS A 371 -9.42 -13.55 12.70
C LYS A 371 -10.08 -14.75 12.03
N MET A 372 -10.15 -14.76 10.69
CA MET A 372 -10.75 -15.85 9.91
C MET A 372 -9.78 -16.99 9.61
N LEU A 373 -8.49 -16.80 9.89
CA LEU A 373 -7.50 -17.85 9.68
C LEU A 373 -7.76 -19.02 10.64
N PRO A 374 -7.57 -20.27 10.18
CA PRO A 374 -7.61 -21.42 11.08
C PRO A 374 -6.42 -21.36 12.07
N GLU A 375 -6.48 -22.20 13.09
CA GLU A 375 -5.28 -22.49 13.87
C GLU A 375 -4.25 -23.17 12.95
N THR A 376 -3.15 -22.51 12.71
CA THR A 376 -2.14 -22.93 11.75
C THR A 376 -0.77 -22.37 12.13
N GLU A 377 0.25 -22.96 11.55
CA GLU A 377 1.62 -22.44 11.59
C GLU A 377 2.00 -21.75 10.26
N ASP A 378 1.13 -21.80 9.23
CA ASP A 378 1.42 -21.37 7.86
C ASP A 378 0.89 -19.95 7.57
N HIS A 379 1.02 -19.04 8.54
CA HIS A 379 0.45 -17.70 8.46
C HIS A 379 0.98 -16.88 7.29
N ALA A 380 2.26 -17.01 6.91
CA ALA A 380 2.80 -16.24 5.79
C ALA A 380 2.19 -16.69 4.46
N SER A 381 1.94 -17.99 4.27
CA SER A 381 1.28 -18.51 3.08
C SER A 381 -0.16 -18.00 2.97
N TYR A 382 -0.92 -17.95 4.08
CA TYR A 382 -2.26 -17.36 4.06
C TYR A 382 -2.23 -15.87 3.72
N PHE A 383 -1.35 -15.10 4.34
CA PHE A 383 -1.24 -13.66 4.05
C PHE A 383 -0.71 -13.37 2.65
N SER A 384 0.03 -14.29 2.02
CA SER A 384 0.42 -14.13 0.63
C SER A 384 -0.78 -14.13 -0.32
N PHE A 385 -1.83 -14.93 -0.07
CA PHE A 385 -3.07 -14.90 -0.86
C PHE A 385 -3.87 -13.60 -0.65
N PHE A 386 -3.85 -13.06 0.56
CA PHE A 386 -4.43 -11.74 0.85
C PHE A 386 -3.70 -10.65 0.06
N ASP A 387 -2.36 -10.66 0.09
CA ASP A 387 -1.50 -9.72 -0.63
C ASP A 387 -1.64 -9.84 -2.16
N VAL A 388 -1.66 -11.06 -2.70
CA VAL A 388 -1.91 -11.30 -4.15
C VAL A 388 -3.26 -10.73 -4.58
N SER A 389 -4.31 -10.93 -3.76
CA SER A 389 -5.63 -10.35 -4.02
C SER A 389 -5.56 -8.82 -4.08
N GLU A 390 -4.77 -8.18 -3.22
CA GLU A 390 -4.55 -6.74 -3.24
C GLU A 390 -3.84 -6.29 -4.52
N LYS A 391 -2.75 -6.93 -4.92
CA LYS A 391 -1.94 -6.53 -6.09
C LYS A 391 -2.69 -6.74 -7.41
N ILE A 392 -3.38 -7.88 -7.57
CA ILE A 392 -4.20 -8.12 -8.76
C ILE A 392 -5.38 -7.15 -8.78
N GLY A 393 -6.02 -6.91 -7.64
CA GLY A 393 -7.09 -5.92 -7.52
C GLY A 393 -6.62 -4.52 -7.93
N LEU A 394 -5.47 -4.08 -7.43
CA LEU A 394 -4.88 -2.80 -7.78
C LEU A 394 -4.63 -2.67 -9.29
N ALA A 395 -4.02 -3.68 -9.91
CA ALA A 395 -3.74 -3.67 -11.34
C ALA A 395 -5.03 -3.62 -12.19
N LEU A 396 -6.03 -4.43 -11.85
CA LEU A 396 -7.32 -4.45 -12.57
C LEU A 396 -8.13 -3.18 -12.33
N GLY A 397 -8.12 -2.65 -11.13
CA GLY A 397 -8.84 -1.42 -10.79
C GLY A 397 -8.28 -0.21 -11.53
N THR A 398 -6.97 -0.03 -11.53
CA THR A 398 -6.32 1.07 -12.26
C THR A 398 -6.47 0.92 -13.77
N PHE A 399 -6.35 -0.30 -14.30
CA PHE A 399 -6.60 -0.57 -15.72
C PHE A 399 -8.04 -0.23 -16.13
N THR A 400 -9.03 -0.69 -15.36
CA THR A 400 -10.45 -0.41 -15.64
C THR A 400 -10.77 1.08 -15.52
N PHE A 401 -10.18 1.75 -14.54
CA PHE A 401 -10.33 3.20 -14.37
C PHE A 401 -9.79 3.95 -15.60
N GLY A 402 -8.56 3.64 -16.03
CA GLY A 402 -7.95 4.26 -17.20
C GLY A 402 -8.69 3.96 -18.50
N LEU A 403 -9.22 2.74 -18.65
CA LEU A 403 -10.05 2.38 -19.81
C LEU A 403 -11.33 3.24 -19.87
N ILE A 404 -12.03 3.40 -18.75
CA ILE A 404 -13.26 4.20 -18.69
C ILE A 404 -12.92 5.69 -18.91
N GLU A 405 -11.82 6.18 -18.34
CA GLU A 405 -11.34 7.55 -18.57
C GLU A 405 -11.08 7.83 -20.05
N GLY A 406 -10.49 6.87 -20.76
CA GLY A 406 -10.23 6.99 -22.22
C GLY A 406 -11.50 6.92 -23.06
N LEU A 407 -12.54 6.24 -22.61
CA LEU A 407 -13.82 6.11 -23.34
C LEU A 407 -14.84 7.21 -23.01
N ALA A 408 -14.73 7.81 -21.83
CA ALA A 408 -15.66 8.85 -21.35
C ALA A 408 -14.87 10.01 -20.74
N ASP A 409 -14.73 10.01 -19.40
CA ASP A 409 -14.00 11.02 -18.65
C ASP A 409 -13.57 10.48 -17.26
N ILE A 410 -12.70 11.22 -16.57
CA ILE A 410 -12.18 10.82 -15.26
C ILE A 410 -13.25 10.80 -14.16
N ARG A 411 -14.30 11.65 -14.26
CA ARG A 411 -15.43 11.64 -13.32
C ARG A 411 -16.25 10.38 -13.45
N THR A 412 -16.55 9.96 -14.67
CA THR A 412 -17.25 8.71 -14.96
C THR A 412 -16.44 7.51 -14.46
N SER A 413 -15.10 7.56 -14.53
CA SER A 413 -14.23 6.53 -13.97
C SER A 413 -14.38 6.42 -12.44
N VAL A 414 -14.48 7.56 -11.72
CA VAL A 414 -14.74 7.54 -10.27
C VAL A 414 -16.11 6.95 -9.96
N LEU A 415 -17.13 7.29 -10.75
CA LEU A 415 -18.48 6.74 -10.56
C LEU A 415 -18.50 5.22 -10.80
N ALA A 416 -17.76 4.73 -11.78
CA ALA A 416 -17.67 3.30 -12.09
C ALA A 416 -17.07 2.47 -10.93
N LEU A 417 -16.24 3.06 -10.06
CA LEU A 417 -15.71 2.38 -8.87
C LEU A 417 -16.83 1.97 -7.90
N ILE A 418 -17.98 2.64 -7.93
CA ILE A 418 -19.15 2.26 -7.13
C ILE A 418 -19.58 0.82 -7.43
N VAL A 419 -19.46 0.37 -8.68
CA VAL A 419 -19.79 -1.03 -9.05
C VAL A 419 -18.93 -2.02 -8.28
N PHE A 420 -17.62 -1.77 -8.15
CA PHE A 420 -16.72 -2.64 -7.41
C PHE A 420 -17.01 -2.61 -5.90
N PHE A 421 -17.32 -1.43 -5.35
CA PHE A 421 -17.76 -1.32 -3.97
C PHE A 421 -19.07 -2.06 -3.72
N LEU A 422 -20.07 -1.95 -4.61
CA LEU A 422 -21.34 -2.67 -4.51
C LEU A 422 -21.13 -4.19 -4.59
N LEU A 423 -20.32 -4.66 -5.52
CA LEU A 423 -19.98 -6.10 -5.61
C LEU A 423 -19.28 -6.58 -4.34
N GLY A 424 -18.30 -5.81 -3.84
CA GLY A 424 -17.62 -6.09 -2.58
C GLY A 424 -18.58 -6.13 -1.40
N PHE A 425 -19.53 -5.19 -1.32
CA PHE A 425 -20.57 -5.13 -0.30
C PHE A 425 -21.49 -6.35 -0.33
N VAL A 426 -22.02 -6.68 -1.50
CA VAL A 426 -22.90 -7.86 -1.66
C VAL A 426 -22.18 -9.16 -1.29
N LEU A 427 -20.91 -9.31 -1.69
CA LEU A 427 -20.10 -10.47 -1.32
C LEU A 427 -19.84 -10.50 0.20
N LEU A 428 -19.60 -9.33 0.83
CA LEU A 428 -19.38 -9.24 2.27
C LEU A 428 -20.62 -9.68 3.06
N LEU A 429 -21.81 -9.28 2.61
CA LEU A 429 -23.07 -9.70 3.25
C LEU A 429 -23.30 -11.22 3.19
N ARG A 430 -22.71 -11.92 2.19
CA ARG A 430 -22.79 -13.36 2.03
C ARG A 430 -21.76 -14.14 2.86
N VAL A 431 -20.86 -13.46 3.59
CA VAL A 431 -19.89 -14.12 4.48
C VAL A 431 -20.64 -14.69 5.70
N PRO A 432 -20.51 -15.99 6.00
CA PRO A 432 -21.17 -16.59 7.17
C PRO A 432 -20.67 -15.95 8.47
N LYS A 433 -21.60 -15.68 9.40
CA LYS A 433 -21.30 -15.00 10.67
C LYS A 433 -20.87 -15.93 11.79
N ASN A 434 -21.13 -17.22 11.63
CA ASN A 434 -21.11 -18.22 12.74
C ASN A 434 -19.72 -18.71 13.15
N GLU A 435 -18.65 -18.31 12.46
CA GLU A 435 -17.28 -18.77 12.71
C GLU A 435 -16.32 -17.67 13.21
N LEU A 436 -16.79 -16.43 13.33
CA LEU A 436 -15.98 -15.40 14.00
C LEU A 436 -16.06 -15.65 15.51
N VAL A 437 -14.92 -15.97 16.11
CA VAL A 437 -14.78 -16.11 17.57
C VAL A 437 -15.47 -14.95 18.27
N LYS A 438 -16.45 -15.29 19.13
CA LYS A 438 -17.12 -14.32 20.00
C LYS A 438 -16.14 -13.75 21.00
#